data_f1b80c8af750c32149a0832b923ba7ae
#
_entry.id   f1b80c8af750c32149a0832b923ba7ae
#
_cell.length_a   1.000
_cell.length_b   1.000
_cell.length_c   1.000
_cell.angle_alpha   90.00
_cell.angle_beta   90.00
_cell.angle_gamma   90.00
#
_symmetry.space_group_name_H-M   'P 1'
#
loop_
_entity.id
_entity.type
_entity.pdbx_description
1 polymer ?
#
loop_
_entity_poly.entity_id
_entity_poly.type
_entity_poly.pdbx_seq_one_letter_code
_entity_poly.pdbx_strand_id
1 'polypeptide(L)'
;MILQGLIIILIPFLGTSLGSALVLFSKNQLNPKLQKFMLGFASGIMIAASVWSLLIPSMELAEEKGMVKYVPASVGFLLGIGFLLLLDSVIPHLHLDSNQPEGVKSSLSKSTMLVLAVTLHNIPEGMAVGITFASAMMNDTSISVAGAFSLAVGIAIQNFPEGAIISLPLKDRGMNKGKAFVMGVLSGVVEPIGAVLTLVFASMISSILPYFLSFAAGAMIYVVTEELIPESQQGKHSNIGTIGVAVGFVVMMVLDSAFG
;
A
#
# COMPACT_ATOMS: atom_id res chain seq x y z
N MET A 1 -7.17 7.35 -23.05
CA MET A 1 -5.92 6.90 -22.38
C MET A 1 -5.46 7.84 -21.28
N ILE A 2 -5.15 9.13 -21.53
CA ILE A 2 -4.69 10.06 -20.47
C ILE A 2 -5.70 10.18 -19.32
N LEU A 3 -6.98 10.37 -19.61
CA LEU A 3 -8.02 10.45 -18.58
C LEU A 3 -8.16 9.16 -17.77
N GLN A 4 -8.07 8.00 -18.42
CA GLN A 4 -8.10 6.70 -17.73
C GLN A 4 -6.89 6.54 -16.78
N GLY A 5 -5.70 6.93 -17.23
CA GLY A 5 -4.51 6.92 -16.40
C GLY A 5 -4.63 7.82 -15.17
N LEU A 6 -5.12 9.05 -15.35
CA LEU A 6 -5.36 9.98 -14.24
C LEU A 6 -6.36 9.41 -13.23
N ILE A 7 -7.43 8.77 -13.71
CA ILE A 7 -8.42 8.13 -12.83
C ILE A 7 -7.74 7.01 -12.05
N ILE A 8 -7.05 6.08 -12.70
CA ILE A 8 -6.39 4.92 -12.07
C ILE A 8 -5.39 5.38 -11.00
N ILE A 9 -4.56 6.39 -11.32
CA ILE A 9 -3.54 6.92 -10.40
C ILE A 9 -4.17 7.59 -9.16
N LEU A 10 -5.34 8.20 -9.29
CA LEU A 10 -5.98 8.92 -8.19
C LEU A 10 -6.88 8.03 -7.31
N ILE A 11 -7.28 6.85 -7.78
CA ILE A 11 -8.18 5.95 -7.05
C ILE A 11 -7.65 5.57 -5.66
N PRO A 12 -6.39 5.12 -5.48
CA PRO A 12 -5.83 4.82 -4.16
C PRO A 12 -5.89 6.01 -3.20
N PHE A 13 -5.42 7.16 -3.64
CA PHE A 13 -5.44 8.40 -2.87
C PHE A 13 -6.85 8.83 -2.43
N LEU A 14 -7.87 8.58 -3.25
CA LEU A 14 -9.26 8.79 -2.86
C LEU A 14 -9.66 7.85 -1.72
N GLY A 15 -9.18 6.59 -1.72
CA GLY A 15 -9.38 5.64 -0.62
C GLY A 15 -8.85 6.19 0.70
N THR A 16 -7.58 6.57 0.75
CA THR A 16 -6.91 7.18 1.92
C THR A 16 -7.64 8.44 2.38
N SER A 17 -8.03 9.29 1.43
CA SER A 17 -8.72 10.56 1.73
C SER A 17 -10.12 10.33 2.33
N LEU A 18 -10.89 9.40 1.78
CA LEU A 18 -12.22 9.04 2.28
C LEU A 18 -12.14 8.37 3.66
N GLY A 19 -11.16 7.49 3.87
CA GLY A 19 -10.90 6.90 5.18
C GLY A 19 -10.55 7.96 6.22
N SER A 20 -9.65 8.87 5.87
CA SER A 20 -9.28 10.00 6.73
C SER A 20 -10.46 10.91 7.06
N ALA A 21 -11.43 11.07 6.14
CA ALA A 21 -12.61 11.90 6.36
C ALA A 21 -13.52 11.36 7.48
N LEU A 22 -13.42 10.10 7.86
CA LEU A 22 -14.20 9.54 8.98
C LEU A 22 -13.96 10.30 10.29
N VAL A 23 -12.76 10.88 10.49
CA VAL A 23 -12.45 11.67 11.69
C VAL A 23 -13.35 12.89 11.86
N LEU A 24 -13.82 13.47 10.76
CA LEU A 24 -14.70 14.66 10.80
C LEU A 24 -16.04 14.33 11.47
N PHE A 25 -16.56 13.12 11.24
CA PHE A 25 -17.84 12.63 11.76
C PHE A 25 -17.69 11.86 13.08
N SER A 26 -16.48 11.42 13.41
CA SER A 26 -16.23 10.61 14.62
C SER A 26 -16.47 11.41 15.90
N LYS A 27 -17.28 10.84 16.81
CA LYS A 27 -17.50 11.35 18.17
C LYS A 27 -16.68 10.57 19.20
N ASN A 28 -16.49 9.28 18.98
CA ASN A 28 -15.85 8.34 19.91
C ASN A 28 -14.52 7.85 19.36
N GLN A 29 -13.76 7.17 20.20
CA GLN A 29 -12.57 6.43 19.80
C GLN A 29 -12.92 5.25 18.88
N LEU A 30 -11.98 4.86 18.04
CA LEU A 30 -12.14 3.67 17.18
C LEU A 30 -12.23 2.41 18.05
N ASN A 31 -13.22 1.56 17.77
CA ASN A 31 -13.37 0.30 18.47
C ASN A 31 -12.13 -0.59 18.17
N PRO A 32 -11.41 -1.08 19.19
CA PRO A 32 -10.19 -1.88 18.98
C PRO A 32 -10.41 -3.15 18.14
N LYS A 33 -11.58 -3.78 18.23
CA LYS A 33 -11.91 -4.94 17.40
C LYS A 33 -12.08 -4.55 15.93
N LEU A 34 -12.72 -3.41 15.67
CA LEU A 34 -12.85 -2.89 14.32
C LEU A 34 -11.48 -2.51 13.74
N GLN A 35 -10.61 -1.89 14.53
CA GLN A 35 -9.24 -1.56 14.12
C GLN A 35 -8.47 -2.82 13.71
N LYS A 36 -8.48 -3.87 14.55
CA LYS A 36 -7.84 -5.16 14.22
C LYS A 36 -8.38 -5.78 12.93
N PHE A 37 -9.71 -5.74 12.75
CA PHE A 37 -10.31 -6.24 11.52
C PHE A 37 -9.85 -5.44 10.30
N MET A 38 -9.83 -4.10 10.39
CA MET A 38 -9.43 -3.21 9.31
C MET A 38 -7.97 -3.41 8.90
N LEU A 39 -7.06 -3.52 9.88
CA LEU A 39 -5.64 -3.83 9.65
C LEU A 39 -5.45 -5.20 9.00
N GLY A 40 -6.12 -6.22 9.51
CA GLY A 40 -6.10 -7.55 8.90
C GLY A 40 -6.67 -7.55 7.49
N PHE A 41 -7.77 -6.84 7.27
CA PHE A 41 -8.41 -6.73 5.96
C PHE A 41 -7.49 -6.07 4.93
N ALA A 42 -6.83 -4.96 5.28
CA ALA A 42 -5.82 -4.32 4.45
C ALA A 42 -4.66 -5.28 4.14
N SER A 43 -4.13 -5.97 5.16
CA SER A 43 -3.08 -7.00 4.99
C SER A 43 -3.48 -8.07 3.96
N GLY A 44 -4.71 -8.56 4.04
CA GLY A 44 -5.22 -9.59 3.13
C GLY A 44 -5.27 -9.11 1.68
N ILE A 45 -5.76 -7.90 1.45
CA ILE A 45 -5.76 -7.27 0.11
C ILE A 45 -4.34 -7.14 -0.43
N MET A 46 -3.42 -6.59 0.39
CA MET A 46 -2.03 -6.39 -0.02
C MET A 46 -1.32 -7.70 -0.37
N ILE A 47 -1.52 -8.78 0.41
CA ILE A 47 -0.95 -10.10 0.11
C ILE A 47 -1.45 -10.61 -1.24
N ALA A 48 -2.76 -10.57 -1.47
CA ALA A 48 -3.35 -11.02 -2.72
C ALA A 48 -2.87 -10.19 -3.90
N ALA A 49 -2.89 -8.86 -3.81
CA ALA A 49 -2.40 -7.94 -4.84
C ALA A 49 -0.91 -8.19 -5.16
N SER A 50 -0.08 -8.38 -4.13
CA SER A 50 1.35 -8.68 -4.32
C SER A 50 1.58 -9.95 -5.14
N VAL A 51 0.73 -10.95 -4.98
CA VAL A 51 0.86 -12.22 -5.70
C VAL A 51 0.26 -12.12 -7.11
N TRP A 52 -1.05 -11.81 -7.22
CA TRP A 52 -1.77 -11.89 -8.49
C TRP A 52 -1.51 -10.70 -9.41
N SER A 53 -1.49 -9.48 -8.87
CA SER A 53 -1.34 -8.29 -9.70
C SER A 53 0.12 -7.88 -9.96
N LEU A 54 1.10 -8.44 -9.22
CA LEU A 54 2.50 -8.03 -9.33
C LEU A 54 3.46 -9.20 -9.58
N LEU A 55 3.52 -10.23 -8.71
CA LEU A 55 4.51 -11.32 -8.84
C LEU A 55 4.21 -12.23 -10.03
N ILE A 56 2.96 -12.64 -10.22
CA ILE A 56 2.59 -13.48 -11.36
C ILE A 56 2.84 -12.74 -12.67
N PRO A 57 2.34 -11.50 -12.89
CA PRO A 57 2.66 -10.73 -14.08
C PRO A 57 4.17 -10.46 -14.27
N SER A 58 4.91 -10.25 -13.19
CA SER A 58 6.38 -10.14 -13.26
C SER A 58 7.02 -11.38 -13.88
N MET A 59 6.58 -12.57 -13.47
CA MET A 59 7.11 -13.85 -14.00
C MET A 59 6.70 -14.07 -15.46
N GLU A 60 5.45 -13.77 -15.81
CA GLU A 60 4.94 -13.90 -17.17
C GLU A 60 5.67 -12.94 -18.12
N LEU A 61 5.79 -11.68 -17.75
CA LEU A 61 6.51 -10.68 -18.53
C LEU A 61 8.02 -11.02 -18.67
N ALA A 62 8.62 -11.61 -17.64
CA ALA A 62 10.01 -12.09 -17.72
C ALA A 62 10.15 -13.21 -18.76
N GLU A 63 9.21 -14.15 -18.78
CA GLU A 63 9.20 -15.26 -19.75
C GLU A 63 8.99 -14.74 -21.18
N GLU A 64 8.09 -13.78 -21.40
CA GLU A 64 7.89 -13.10 -22.69
C GLU A 64 9.16 -12.40 -23.20
N LYS A 65 9.94 -11.84 -22.28
CA LYS A 65 11.24 -11.20 -22.60
C LYS A 65 12.41 -12.19 -22.72
N GLY A 66 12.15 -13.49 -22.68
CA GLY A 66 13.19 -14.54 -22.77
C GLY A 66 14.08 -14.65 -21.52
N MET A 67 13.65 -14.13 -20.39
CA MET A 67 14.35 -14.25 -19.12
C MET A 67 13.92 -15.53 -18.38
N VAL A 68 14.76 -16.00 -17.46
CA VAL A 68 14.37 -17.07 -16.53
C VAL A 68 13.40 -16.47 -15.50
N LYS A 69 12.11 -16.80 -15.61
CA LYS A 69 10.97 -16.11 -14.94
C LYS A 69 11.13 -15.88 -13.45
N TYR A 70 11.71 -16.83 -12.70
CA TYR A 70 11.88 -16.67 -11.26
C TYR A 70 13.05 -15.74 -10.87
N VAL A 71 13.95 -15.41 -11.78
CA VAL A 71 15.11 -14.55 -11.47
C VAL A 71 14.67 -13.11 -11.22
N PRO A 72 13.97 -12.41 -12.15
CA PRO A 72 13.45 -11.08 -11.87
C PRO A 72 12.51 -11.06 -10.67
N ALA A 73 11.61 -12.05 -10.57
CA ALA A 73 10.67 -12.14 -9.47
C ALA A 73 11.37 -12.22 -8.11
N SER A 74 12.37 -13.09 -7.96
CA SER A 74 13.11 -13.25 -6.70
C SER A 74 13.98 -12.05 -6.38
N VAL A 75 14.75 -11.56 -7.36
CA VAL A 75 15.69 -10.45 -7.15
C VAL A 75 14.93 -9.16 -6.84
N GLY A 76 13.92 -8.82 -7.66
CA GLY A 76 13.13 -7.62 -7.43
C GLY A 76 12.41 -7.65 -6.08
N PHE A 77 11.79 -8.79 -5.74
CA PHE A 77 11.12 -8.98 -4.46
C PHE A 77 12.04 -8.73 -3.26
N LEU A 78 13.23 -9.34 -3.25
CA LEU A 78 14.22 -9.13 -2.19
C LEU A 78 14.74 -7.70 -2.14
N LEU A 79 14.91 -7.05 -3.29
CA LEU A 79 15.30 -5.64 -3.36
C LEU A 79 14.19 -4.72 -2.82
N GLY A 80 12.91 -5.05 -3.06
CA GLY A 80 11.78 -4.32 -2.51
C GLY A 80 11.72 -4.39 -0.98
N ILE A 81 11.87 -5.59 -0.42
CA ILE A 81 12.00 -5.78 1.04
C ILE A 81 13.21 -5.01 1.57
N GLY A 82 14.39 -5.16 0.96
CA GLY A 82 15.60 -4.48 1.40
C GLY A 82 15.52 -2.96 1.33
N PHE A 83 14.80 -2.43 0.35
CA PHE A 83 14.56 -0.99 0.20
C PHE A 83 13.71 -0.44 1.35
N LEU A 84 12.58 -1.10 1.66
CA LEU A 84 11.74 -0.69 2.78
C LEU A 84 12.44 -0.85 4.12
N LEU A 85 13.17 -1.95 4.34
CA LEU A 85 13.99 -2.16 5.52
C LEU A 85 15.04 -1.02 5.68
N LEU A 86 15.62 -0.56 4.58
CA LEU A 86 16.55 0.58 4.60
C LEU A 86 15.83 1.89 4.96
N LEU A 87 14.70 2.18 4.32
CA LEU A 87 13.91 3.39 4.63
C LEU A 87 13.48 3.41 6.09
N ASP A 88 13.00 2.28 6.58
CA ASP A 88 12.57 2.08 7.95
C ASP A 88 13.70 2.35 8.95
N SER A 89 14.91 1.88 8.66
CA SER A 89 16.08 2.13 9.49
C SER A 89 16.57 3.59 9.47
N VAL A 90 16.27 4.36 8.42
CA VAL A 90 16.78 5.73 8.22
C VAL A 90 15.74 6.79 8.56
N ILE A 91 14.48 6.58 8.22
CA ILE A 91 13.44 7.60 8.42
C ILE A 91 12.88 7.50 9.84
N PRO A 92 12.87 8.61 10.61
CA PRO A 92 12.30 8.60 11.95
C PRO A 92 10.78 8.45 11.87
N HIS A 93 10.27 7.33 12.38
CA HIS A 93 8.85 7.00 12.37
C HIS A 93 8.41 6.36 13.68
N LEU A 94 7.12 6.17 13.87
CA LEU A 94 6.52 5.63 15.09
C LEU A 94 5.34 4.74 14.72
N HIS A 95 5.32 3.53 15.21
CA HIS A 95 4.16 2.65 15.10
C HIS A 95 3.02 3.09 16.03
N LEU A 96 1.77 2.75 15.67
CA LEU A 96 0.56 3.23 16.37
C LEU A 96 0.57 2.95 17.87
N ASP A 97 1.02 1.78 18.26
CA ASP A 97 1.01 1.31 19.65
C ASP A 97 2.39 1.32 20.32
N SER A 98 3.42 1.86 19.64
CA SER A 98 4.76 2.05 20.20
C SER A 98 4.90 3.44 20.82
N ASN A 99 5.69 3.51 21.88
CA ASN A 99 6.15 4.77 22.45
C ASN A 99 7.64 5.03 22.13
N GLN A 100 8.29 4.08 21.49
CA GLN A 100 9.70 4.17 21.10
C GLN A 100 9.79 4.44 19.60
N PRO A 101 10.30 5.61 19.18
CA PRO A 101 10.54 5.90 17.77
C PRO A 101 11.61 4.99 17.20
N GLU A 102 11.43 4.60 15.94
CA GLU A 102 12.41 3.87 15.16
C GLU A 102 13.08 4.80 14.15
N GLY A 103 14.12 4.31 13.46
CA GLY A 103 14.94 5.10 12.56
C GLY A 103 15.94 6.01 13.27
N VAL A 104 16.41 7.03 12.56
CA VAL A 104 17.41 7.99 13.09
C VAL A 104 16.77 8.88 14.16
N LYS A 105 17.50 9.13 15.26
CA LYS A 105 17.03 10.01 16.33
C LYS A 105 16.59 11.37 15.79
N SER A 106 15.37 11.76 16.10
CA SER A 106 14.74 12.98 15.60
C SER A 106 14.02 13.75 16.71
N SER A 107 13.88 15.05 16.53
CA SER A 107 13.06 15.93 17.37
C SER A 107 11.62 16.07 16.87
N LEU A 108 11.21 15.27 15.89
CA LEU A 108 9.86 15.29 15.35
C LEU A 108 8.81 14.91 16.41
N SER A 109 7.61 15.49 16.28
CA SER A 109 6.50 15.12 17.16
C SER A 109 6.06 13.68 16.91
N LYS A 110 5.54 12.99 17.94
CA LYS A 110 4.99 11.63 17.79
C LYS A 110 3.92 11.56 16.70
N SER A 111 3.08 12.58 16.57
CA SER A 111 2.06 12.67 15.53
C SER A 111 2.67 12.74 14.12
N THR A 112 3.75 13.48 13.95
CA THR A 112 4.46 13.57 12.66
C THR A 112 5.11 12.23 12.30
N MET A 113 5.72 11.55 13.26
CA MET A 113 6.35 10.24 13.05
C MET A 113 5.34 9.16 12.68
N LEU A 114 4.14 9.17 13.28
CA LEU A 114 3.04 8.30 12.86
C LEU A 114 2.60 8.52 11.41
N VAL A 115 2.48 9.79 11.00
CA VAL A 115 2.13 10.11 9.61
C VAL A 115 3.24 9.68 8.66
N LEU A 116 4.50 9.83 9.05
CA LEU A 116 5.65 9.39 8.25
C LEU A 116 5.66 7.86 8.06
N ALA A 117 5.37 7.08 9.11
CA ALA A 117 5.25 5.63 8.99
C ALA A 117 4.32 5.26 7.82
N VAL A 118 3.06 5.69 7.87
CA VAL A 118 2.10 5.36 6.81
C VAL A 118 2.44 6.00 5.46
N THR A 119 3.07 7.19 5.46
CA THR A 119 3.57 7.78 4.20
C THR A 119 4.58 6.87 3.51
N LEU A 120 5.45 6.19 4.28
CA LEU A 120 6.41 5.24 3.73
C LEU A 120 5.72 4.02 3.10
N HIS A 121 4.62 3.56 3.71
CA HIS A 121 3.85 2.42 3.20
C HIS A 121 3.13 2.74 1.89
N ASN A 122 2.63 3.95 1.75
CA ASN A 122 1.89 4.39 0.56
C ASN A 122 2.80 4.59 -0.67
N ILE A 123 4.14 4.67 -0.50
CA ILE A 123 5.08 4.77 -1.63
C ILE A 123 5.02 3.52 -2.53
N PRO A 124 5.20 2.28 -2.01
CA PRO A 124 5.07 1.05 -2.80
C PRO A 124 3.72 0.90 -3.50
N GLU A 125 2.64 1.33 -2.87
CA GLU A 125 1.29 1.27 -3.42
C GLU A 125 1.14 2.17 -4.65
N GLY A 126 1.59 3.41 -4.55
CA GLY A 126 1.64 4.31 -5.69
C GLY A 126 2.52 3.75 -6.82
N MET A 127 3.69 3.22 -6.50
CA MET A 127 4.57 2.59 -7.48
C MET A 127 3.90 1.39 -8.14
N ALA A 128 3.21 0.52 -7.39
CA ALA A 128 2.50 -0.64 -7.90
C ALA A 128 1.45 -0.24 -8.95
N VAL A 129 0.62 0.77 -8.65
CA VAL A 129 -0.37 1.30 -9.59
C VAL A 129 0.29 1.91 -10.83
N GLY A 130 1.35 2.69 -10.64
CA GLY A 130 2.06 3.31 -11.75
C GLY A 130 2.70 2.29 -12.69
N ILE A 131 3.35 1.27 -12.14
CA ILE A 131 4.06 0.25 -12.93
C ILE A 131 3.08 -0.67 -13.68
N THR A 132 1.99 -1.09 -13.04
CA THR A 132 0.97 -1.93 -13.70
C THR A 132 0.25 -1.18 -14.81
N PHE A 133 -0.09 0.09 -14.58
CA PHE A 133 -0.69 0.91 -15.64
C PHE A 133 0.31 1.19 -16.78
N ALA A 134 1.58 1.43 -16.47
CA ALA A 134 2.63 1.59 -17.47
C ALA A 134 2.81 0.32 -18.33
N SER A 135 2.80 -0.87 -17.71
CA SER A 135 2.86 -2.17 -18.38
C SER A 135 1.69 -2.34 -19.35
N ALA A 136 0.47 -2.08 -18.86
CA ALA A 136 -0.74 -2.13 -19.70
C ALA A 136 -0.68 -1.16 -20.92
N MET A 137 -0.04 0.00 -20.76
CA MET A 137 0.14 0.98 -21.83
C MET A 137 1.18 0.57 -22.87
N MET A 138 2.14 -0.24 -22.50
CA MET A 138 3.20 -0.77 -23.40
C MET A 138 2.70 -1.96 -24.24
N ASN A 139 1.42 -2.33 -24.16
CA ASN A 139 0.83 -3.52 -24.75
C ASN A 139 1.54 -4.82 -24.33
N ASP A 140 2.07 -4.84 -23.12
CA ASP A 140 2.52 -6.09 -22.51
C ASP A 140 1.30 -6.99 -22.28
N THR A 141 1.35 -8.21 -22.78
CA THR A 141 0.19 -9.13 -22.80
C THR A 141 -0.20 -9.61 -21.40
N SER A 142 0.73 -9.52 -20.44
CA SER A 142 0.56 -10.01 -19.06
C SER A 142 -0.30 -9.09 -18.19
N ILE A 143 -0.48 -7.81 -18.54
CA ILE A 143 -1.26 -6.86 -17.74
C ILE A 143 -2.22 -6.06 -18.63
N SER A 144 -3.50 -6.17 -18.34
CA SER A 144 -4.55 -5.38 -19.00
C SER A 144 -4.80 -4.04 -18.29
N VAL A 145 -5.39 -3.06 -18.97
CA VAL A 145 -5.85 -1.82 -18.34
C VAL A 145 -6.92 -2.13 -17.26
N ALA A 146 -7.72 -3.17 -17.46
CA ALA A 146 -8.71 -3.61 -16.49
C ALA A 146 -8.03 -4.20 -15.25
N GLY A 147 -6.94 -4.97 -15.41
CA GLY A 147 -6.11 -5.47 -14.30
C GLY A 147 -5.46 -4.33 -13.51
N ALA A 148 -4.89 -3.32 -14.19
CA ALA A 148 -4.35 -2.14 -13.51
C ALA A 148 -5.44 -1.36 -12.75
N PHE A 149 -6.66 -1.27 -13.29
CA PHE A 149 -7.80 -0.68 -12.61
C PHE A 149 -8.24 -1.52 -11.41
N SER A 150 -8.28 -2.85 -11.53
CA SER A 150 -8.59 -3.78 -10.43
C SER A 150 -7.63 -3.61 -9.27
N LEU A 151 -6.32 -3.57 -9.54
CA LEU A 151 -5.31 -3.30 -8.53
C LEU A 151 -5.54 -1.94 -7.85
N ALA A 152 -5.77 -0.88 -8.62
CA ALA A 152 -6.00 0.46 -8.06
C ALA A 152 -7.23 0.49 -7.15
N VAL A 153 -8.32 -0.18 -7.53
CA VAL A 153 -9.53 -0.32 -6.70
C VAL A 153 -9.24 -1.14 -5.44
N GLY A 154 -8.52 -2.26 -5.55
CA GLY A 154 -8.11 -3.07 -4.41
C GLY A 154 -7.30 -2.25 -3.40
N ILE A 155 -6.30 -1.49 -3.89
CA ILE A 155 -5.50 -0.58 -3.06
C ILE A 155 -6.38 0.52 -2.44
N ALA A 156 -7.32 1.11 -3.16
CA ALA A 156 -8.24 2.09 -2.58
C ALA A 156 -9.11 1.53 -1.45
N ILE A 157 -9.56 0.28 -1.59
CA ILE A 157 -10.36 -0.40 -0.58
C ILE A 157 -9.55 -0.64 0.70
N GLN A 158 -8.27 -0.99 0.60
CA GLN A 158 -7.39 -1.14 1.78
C GLN A 158 -6.99 0.22 2.37
N ASN A 159 -6.75 1.22 1.55
CA ASN A 159 -6.35 2.56 1.97
C ASN A 159 -7.46 3.29 2.74
N PHE A 160 -8.72 2.93 2.53
CA PHE A 160 -9.81 3.47 3.34
C PHE A 160 -9.67 3.12 4.84
N PRO A 161 -9.45 1.86 5.26
CA PRO A 161 -9.01 1.55 6.62
C PRO A 161 -7.78 2.34 7.08
N GLU A 162 -6.75 2.43 6.26
CA GLU A 162 -5.48 3.06 6.63
C GLU A 162 -5.62 4.56 6.91
N GLY A 163 -6.34 5.29 6.05
CA GLY A 163 -6.65 6.70 6.30
C GLY A 163 -7.41 6.94 7.61
N ALA A 164 -8.33 6.03 7.97
CA ALA A 164 -9.05 6.08 9.23
C ALA A 164 -8.14 5.79 10.43
N ILE A 165 -7.25 4.79 10.31
CA ILE A 165 -6.31 4.36 11.36
C ILE A 165 -5.27 5.45 11.66
N ILE A 166 -4.95 6.34 10.71
CA ILE A 166 -4.10 7.51 10.98
C ILE A 166 -4.90 8.63 11.64
N SER A 167 -5.99 9.05 10.99
CA SER A 167 -6.69 10.29 11.35
C SER A 167 -7.41 10.20 12.69
N LEU A 168 -7.98 9.05 13.04
CA LEU A 168 -8.71 8.86 14.30
C LEU A 168 -7.80 8.90 15.53
N PRO A 169 -6.66 8.18 15.61
CA PRO A 169 -5.73 8.31 16.72
C PRO A 169 -5.10 9.70 16.86
N LEU A 170 -4.85 10.42 15.76
CA LEU A 170 -4.38 11.80 15.84
C LEU A 170 -5.38 12.71 16.56
N LYS A 171 -6.67 12.57 16.27
CA LYS A 171 -7.75 13.26 16.99
C LYS A 171 -7.78 12.84 18.47
N ASP A 172 -7.66 11.53 18.76
CA ASP A 172 -7.71 11.01 20.12
C ASP A 172 -6.53 11.47 20.99
N ARG A 173 -5.41 11.82 20.36
CA ARG A 173 -4.23 12.47 20.98
C ARG A 173 -4.42 14.00 21.13
N GLY A 174 -5.62 14.54 20.89
CA GLY A 174 -5.97 15.95 21.09
C GLY A 174 -5.81 16.84 19.86
N MET A 175 -5.51 16.28 18.68
CA MET A 175 -5.47 17.07 17.46
C MET A 175 -6.88 17.49 17.03
N ASN A 176 -7.02 18.71 16.51
CA ASN A 176 -8.27 19.17 15.91
C ASN A 176 -8.65 18.26 14.73
N LYS A 177 -9.96 17.94 14.58
CA LYS A 177 -10.48 17.04 13.54
C LYS A 177 -10.06 17.43 12.11
N GLY A 178 -10.15 18.73 11.79
CA GLY A 178 -9.74 19.23 10.48
C GLY A 178 -8.25 19.02 10.21
N LYS A 179 -7.39 19.26 11.23
CA LYS A 179 -5.96 19.02 11.13
C LYS A 179 -5.64 17.53 11.03
N ALA A 180 -6.31 16.68 11.80
CA ALA A 180 -6.15 15.23 11.74
C ALA A 180 -6.56 14.68 10.36
N PHE A 181 -7.67 15.18 9.78
CA PHE A 181 -8.09 14.89 8.42
C PHE A 181 -7.00 15.25 7.40
N VAL A 182 -6.50 16.49 7.44
CA VAL A 182 -5.45 16.95 6.50
C VAL A 182 -4.18 16.11 6.63
N MET A 183 -3.77 15.76 7.84
CA MET A 183 -2.59 14.91 8.06
C MET A 183 -2.78 13.50 7.47
N GLY A 184 -3.98 12.92 7.61
CA GLY A 184 -4.30 11.64 6.97
C GLY A 184 -4.35 11.73 5.43
N VAL A 185 -4.90 12.82 4.87
CA VAL A 185 -4.86 13.03 3.41
C VAL A 185 -3.41 13.21 2.92
N LEU A 186 -2.59 13.94 3.65
CA LEU A 186 -1.19 14.18 3.27
C LEU A 186 -0.36 12.89 3.25
N SER A 187 -0.65 11.90 4.12
CA SER A 187 0.04 10.61 4.05
C SER A 187 -0.19 9.87 2.74
N GLY A 188 -1.35 10.05 2.10
CA GLY A 188 -1.67 9.45 0.82
C GLY A 188 -1.16 10.20 -0.41
N VAL A 189 -0.70 11.45 -0.28
CA VAL A 189 -0.23 12.25 -1.44
C VAL A 189 0.93 11.59 -2.18
N VAL A 190 1.72 10.77 -1.51
CA VAL A 190 2.85 10.06 -2.12
C VAL A 190 2.40 8.96 -3.10
N GLU A 191 1.16 8.48 -3.01
CA GLU A 191 0.60 7.47 -3.91
C GLU A 191 0.53 8.00 -5.36
N PRO A 192 -0.19 9.10 -5.67
CA PRO A 192 -0.20 9.65 -7.01
C PRO A 192 1.19 10.15 -7.46
N ILE A 193 2.02 10.63 -6.54
CA ILE A 193 3.40 11.03 -6.87
C ILE A 193 4.22 9.81 -7.30
N GLY A 194 4.20 8.71 -6.53
CA GLY A 194 4.89 7.46 -6.84
C GLY A 194 4.40 6.88 -8.18
N ALA A 195 3.09 6.87 -8.40
CA ALA A 195 2.50 6.38 -9.65
C ALA A 195 2.94 7.21 -10.86
N VAL A 196 2.92 8.55 -10.77
CA VAL A 196 3.35 9.44 -11.86
C VAL A 196 4.85 9.28 -12.13
N LEU A 197 5.68 9.24 -11.10
CA LEU A 197 7.12 9.03 -11.26
C LEU A 197 7.40 7.70 -11.98
N THR A 198 6.77 6.62 -11.56
CA THR A 198 6.93 5.31 -12.18
C THR A 198 6.48 5.33 -13.64
N LEU A 199 5.35 5.99 -13.95
CA LEU A 199 4.84 6.12 -15.31
C LEU A 199 5.77 6.95 -16.21
N VAL A 200 6.33 8.05 -15.71
CA VAL A 200 7.26 8.89 -16.45
C VAL A 200 8.54 8.13 -16.82
N PHE A 201 9.04 7.33 -15.90
CA PHE A 201 10.25 6.53 -16.13
C PHE A 201 10.00 5.17 -16.79
N ALA A 202 8.74 4.78 -17.02
CA ALA A 202 8.37 3.45 -17.52
C ALA A 202 9.06 3.09 -18.84
N SER A 203 9.16 4.03 -19.78
CA SER A 203 9.84 3.78 -21.06
C SER A 203 11.34 3.50 -20.91
N MET A 204 11.98 4.09 -19.90
CA MET A 204 13.41 3.87 -19.61
C MET A 204 13.66 2.53 -18.91
N ILE A 205 12.67 2.03 -18.18
CA ILE A 205 12.75 0.81 -17.38
C ILE A 205 12.09 -0.40 -18.05
N SER A 206 11.60 -0.28 -19.29
CA SER A 206 10.87 -1.34 -19.99
C SER A 206 11.59 -2.68 -20.01
N SER A 207 12.93 -2.68 -20.16
CA SER A 207 13.74 -3.90 -20.16
C SER A 207 13.83 -4.59 -18.80
N ILE A 208 13.66 -3.84 -17.70
CA ILE A 208 13.74 -4.32 -16.32
C ILE A 208 12.39 -4.26 -15.59
N LEU A 209 11.31 -4.07 -16.35
CA LEU A 209 9.95 -3.97 -15.83
C LEU A 209 9.55 -5.15 -14.93
N PRO A 210 9.92 -6.43 -15.25
CA PRO A 210 9.65 -7.56 -14.35
C PRO A 210 10.26 -7.38 -12.95
N TYR A 211 11.45 -6.80 -12.86
CA TYR A 211 12.08 -6.51 -11.57
C TYR A 211 11.33 -5.43 -10.78
N PHE A 212 10.77 -4.43 -11.46
CA PHE A 212 10.02 -3.36 -10.80
C PHE A 212 8.67 -3.84 -10.27
N LEU A 213 7.95 -4.71 -11.01
CA LEU A 213 6.72 -5.34 -10.54
C LEU A 213 6.98 -6.15 -9.25
N SER A 214 7.98 -7.01 -9.28
CA SER A 214 8.33 -7.81 -8.10
C SER A 214 8.94 -6.99 -6.97
N PHE A 215 9.63 -5.88 -7.26
CA PHE A 215 10.08 -4.93 -6.26
C PHE A 215 8.91 -4.31 -5.49
N ALA A 216 7.87 -3.84 -6.20
CA ALA A 216 6.68 -3.31 -5.56
C ALA A 216 5.98 -4.37 -4.70
N ALA A 217 5.89 -5.62 -5.19
CA ALA A 217 5.36 -6.74 -4.42
C ALA A 217 6.15 -6.99 -3.12
N GLY A 218 7.48 -7.01 -3.21
CA GLY A 218 8.35 -7.21 -2.04
C GLY A 218 8.21 -6.09 -1.01
N ALA A 219 8.15 -4.84 -1.47
CA ALA A 219 7.93 -3.69 -0.61
C ALA A 219 6.56 -3.75 0.10
N MET A 220 5.49 -4.13 -0.61
CA MET A 220 4.17 -4.31 0.00
C MET A 220 4.15 -5.45 1.02
N ILE A 221 4.81 -6.58 0.74
CA ILE A 221 4.91 -7.70 1.70
C ILE A 221 5.70 -7.30 2.94
N TYR A 222 6.73 -6.45 2.83
CA TYR A 222 7.43 -5.88 3.99
C TYR A 222 6.45 -5.15 4.91
N VAL A 223 5.67 -4.22 4.39
CA VAL A 223 4.66 -3.48 5.16
C VAL A 223 3.67 -4.41 5.86
N VAL A 224 3.17 -5.41 5.15
CA VAL A 224 2.23 -6.38 5.71
C VAL A 224 2.83 -7.16 6.88
N THR A 225 4.07 -7.61 6.75
CA THR A 225 4.71 -8.48 7.74
C THR A 225 5.29 -7.72 8.92
N GLU A 226 5.82 -6.52 8.69
CA GLU A 226 6.44 -5.69 9.73
C GLU A 226 5.42 -4.90 10.54
N GLU A 227 4.32 -4.46 9.91
CA GLU A 227 3.41 -3.55 10.57
C GLU A 227 1.97 -4.04 10.65
N LEU A 228 1.30 -4.26 9.50
CA LEU A 228 -0.14 -4.45 9.50
C LEU A 228 -0.57 -5.74 10.23
N ILE A 229 0.11 -6.87 9.99
CA ILE A 229 -0.19 -8.12 10.68
C ILE A 229 0.15 -8.02 12.18
N PRO A 230 1.35 -7.60 12.61
CA PRO A 230 1.66 -7.41 14.02
C PRO A 230 0.65 -6.50 14.72
N GLU A 231 0.32 -5.35 14.16
CA GLU A 231 -0.66 -4.43 14.75
C GLU A 231 -2.06 -5.05 14.83
N SER A 232 -2.49 -5.81 13.83
CA SER A 232 -3.79 -6.51 13.84
C SER A 232 -3.91 -7.54 14.95
N GLN A 233 -2.79 -8.07 15.46
CA GLN A 233 -2.74 -9.11 16.49
C GLN A 233 -2.46 -8.57 17.90
N GLN A 234 -2.21 -7.27 18.07
CA GLN A 234 -1.83 -6.69 19.36
C GLN A 234 -2.90 -6.82 20.46
N GLY A 235 -2.47 -6.76 21.72
CA GLY A 235 -3.33 -6.78 22.90
C GLY A 235 -3.95 -8.16 23.18
N LYS A 236 -5.21 -8.21 23.68
CA LYS A 236 -5.88 -9.49 23.95
C LYS A 236 -6.00 -10.32 22.67
N HIS A 237 -5.66 -11.62 22.79
CA HIS A 237 -5.83 -12.59 21.70
C HIS A 237 -7.25 -12.54 21.12
N SER A 238 -7.32 -12.47 19.80
CA SER A 238 -8.59 -12.41 19.06
C SER A 238 -8.34 -12.83 17.62
N ASN A 239 -9.22 -13.68 17.07
CA ASN A 239 -9.15 -14.12 15.68
C ASN A 239 -9.65 -13.06 14.68
N ILE A 240 -10.06 -11.86 15.16
CA ILE A 240 -10.69 -10.83 14.30
C ILE A 240 -9.73 -10.32 13.25
N GLY A 241 -8.46 -10.10 13.60
CA GLY A 241 -7.42 -9.73 12.62
C GLY A 241 -7.23 -10.80 11.55
N THR A 242 -7.12 -12.06 11.96
CA THR A 242 -7.00 -13.21 11.04
C THR A 242 -8.23 -13.35 10.11
N ILE A 243 -9.44 -13.14 10.65
CA ILE A 243 -10.65 -13.11 9.83
C ILE A 243 -10.60 -11.95 8.83
N GLY A 244 -10.12 -10.79 9.27
CA GLY A 244 -9.86 -9.64 8.39
C GLY A 244 -8.95 -10.02 7.22
N VAL A 245 -7.79 -10.62 7.51
CA VAL A 245 -6.83 -11.10 6.47
C VAL A 245 -7.53 -12.03 5.47
N ALA A 246 -8.27 -13.03 5.95
CA ALA A 246 -8.96 -13.96 5.08
C ALA A 246 -9.99 -13.28 4.18
N VAL A 247 -10.78 -12.36 4.73
CA VAL A 247 -11.79 -11.62 3.97
C VAL A 247 -11.14 -10.69 2.94
N GLY A 248 -10.14 -9.92 3.33
CA GLY A 248 -9.42 -9.01 2.43
C GLY A 248 -8.75 -9.77 1.28
N PHE A 249 -8.10 -10.88 1.59
CA PHE A 249 -7.48 -11.74 0.59
C PHE A 249 -8.49 -12.24 -0.45
N VAL A 250 -9.65 -12.74 0.01
CA VAL A 250 -10.72 -13.23 -0.90
C VAL A 250 -11.28 -12.09 -1.74
N VAL A 251 -11.50 -10.91 -1.15
CA VAL A 251 -11.99 -9.73 -1.89
C VAL A 251 -11.05 -9.38 -3.03
N MET A 252 -9.75 -9.27 -2.76
CA MET A 252 -8.78 -8.92 -3.80
C MET A 252 -8.61 -10.04 -4.84
N MET A 253 -8.57 -11.29 -4.40
CA MET A 253 -8.53 -12.45 -5.31
C MET A 253 -9.70 -12.45 -6.29
N VAL A 254 -10.92 -12.12 -5.81
CA VAL A 254 -12.12 -12.03 -6.66
C VAL A 254 -12.01 -10.85 -7.62
N LEU A 255 -11.58 -9.68 -7.15
CA LEU A 255 -11.39 -8.51 -8.01
C LEU A 255 -10.40 -8.81 -9.14
N ASP A 256 -9.25 -9.39 -8.79
CA ASP A 256 -8.21 -9.71 -9.75
C ASP A 256 -8.66 -10.77 -10.76
N SER A 257 -9.31 -11.84 -10.29
CA SER A 257 -9.84 -12.89 -11.17
C SER A 257 -10.99 -12.44 -12.07
N ALA A 258 -11.75 -11.41 -11.67
CA ALA A 258 -12.89 -10.89 -12.43
C ALA A 258 -12.50 -9.83 -13.48
N PHE A 259 -11.42 -9.09 -13.25
CA PHE A 259 -11.02 -7.94 -14.05
C PHE A 259 -9.56 -8.00 -14.54
N GLY A 260 -8.74 -8.88 -13.98
CA GLY A 260 -7.31 -9.08 -14.30
C GLY A 260 -7.01 -9.95 -15.53
#